data_2bd8ea0f0f2598476fcb927eb44f6874
#
_entry.id   2bd8ea0f0f2598476fcb927eb44f6874
#
_cell.length_a   1.000
_cell.length_b   1.000
_cell.length_c   1.000
_cell.angle_alpha   90.00
_cell.angle_beta   90.00
_cell.angle_gamma   90.00
#
_symmetry.space_group_name_H-M   'P 1'
#
loop_
_entity.id
_entity.type
_entity.pdbx_description
1 polymer ?
#
loop_
_entity_poly.entity_id
_entity_poly.type
_entity_poly.pdbx_seq_one_letter_code
_entity_poly.pdbx_strand_id
1 'polypeptide(L)'
;MGALVLAEGATFAPPGAESFELPALFGGVTKPMLLVVLSVVIIASYFLLATRKLQVVPGKGQFVAESIYDFSRNNIAREQIGSKDFKPFVPLVFALFTFILVNNLYGIIPLLQFPTMARFGFPLALSVLVVYPVYHYVGFKRHGFKGYFKKELAPPGVPGPVLPLFALIEFAEKFLLNPLTLAIRVFAAMFAGHLILAVFTLGGTFLLTETSGWALKPVSLVAWIFAIAMTFLEAFIQVLQAYIFALLSAGYIGAALASEH
;
A
#
# COMPACT_ATOMS: atom_id res chain seq x y z
N MET A 1 -16.58 20.35 -14.18
CA MET A 1 -17.24 21.55 -13.62
C MET A 1 -18.73 21.26 -13.52
N GLY A 2 -19.22 20.96 -12.33
CA GLY A 2 -20.64 20.76 -12.05
C GLY A 2 -20.87 21.22 -10.62
N ALA A 3 -20.91 22.53 -10.40
CA ALA A 3 -21.46 23.07 -9.16
C ALA A 3 -22.98 22.83 -9.22
N LEU A 4 -23.48 21.89 -8.42
CA LEU A 4 -24.90 21.78 -8.17
C LEU A 4 -25.30 22.99 -7.32
N VAL A 5 -25.93 23.98 -7.96
CA VAL A 5 -26.59 25.10 -7.26
C VAL A 5 -27.90 24.55 -6.66
N LEU A 6 -27.85 24.21 -5.39
CA LEU A 6 -28.98 23.60 -4.68
C LEU A 6 -29.53 24.56 -3.63
N ALA A 7 -30.31 25.54 -4.04
CA ALA A 7 -30.93 26.60 -3.22
C ALA A 7 -30.01 27.75 -2.79
N GLU A 8 -30.55 28.93 -2.80
CA GLU A 8 -30.00 30.25 -2.42
C GLU A 8 -28.59 30.24 -1.71
N GLY A 9 -27.51 30.18 -2.51
CA GLY A 9 -26.16 30.55 -2.06
C GLY A 9 -25.26 29.42 -1.57
N ALA A 10 -25.71 28.24 -1.26
CA ALA A 10 -24.84 27.14 -0.81
C ALA A 10 -24.32 26.33 -2.02
N THR A 11 -23.01 26.38 -2.28
CA THR A 11 -22.34 25.58 -3.32
C THR A 11 -21.57 24.44 -2.67
N PHE A 12 -21.87 23.21 -3.08
CA PHE A 12 -21.06 22.05 -2.67
C PHE A 12 -19.72 22.06 -3.43
N ALA A 13 -18.63 22.16 -2.68
CA ALA A 13 -17.30 21.94 -3.22
C ALA A 13 -16.88 20.49 -2.95
N PRO A 14 -16.84 19.62 -3.99
CA PRO A 14 -16.44 18.24 -3.79
C PRO A 14 -14.98 18.15 -3.32
N PRO A 15 -14.64 17.23 -2.41
CA PRO A 15 -13.26 17.02 -2.00
C PRO A 15 -12.40 16.60 -3.21
N GLY A 16 -11.21 17.14 -3.30
CA GLY A 16 -10.23 16.88 -4.37
C GLY A 16 -8.88 16.46 -3.84
N ALA A 17 -7.88 16.46 -4.71
CA ALA A 17 -6.50 16.14 -4.34
C ALA A 17 -5.96 17.05 -3.21
N GLU A 18 -6.42 18.29 -3.16
CA GLU A 18 -6.07 19.28 -2.14
C GLU A 18 -6.45 18.85 -0.72
N SER A 19 -7.50 18.00 -0.59
CA SER A 19 -7.93 17.45 0.71
C SER A 19 -6.89 16.55 1.36
N PHE A 20 -5.91 16.07 0.59
CA PHE A 20 -4.80 15.27 1.09
C PHE A 20 -3.56 16.09 1.46
N GLU A 21 -3.55 17.40 1.14
CA GLU A 21 -2.51 18.33 1.54
C GLU A 21 -2.82 18.92 2.91
N LEU A 22 -2.44 18.18 3.95
CA LEU A 22 -2.65 18.63 5.31
C LEU A 22 -1.57 19.62 5.73
N PRO A 23 -1.95 20.71 6.45
CA PRO A 23 -1.00 21.69 6.95
C PRO A 23 -0.02 21.07 7.94
N ALA A 24 1.18 21.64 8.04
CA ALA A 24 2.14 21.24 9.05
C ALA A 24 1.60 21.53 10.46
N LEU A 25 1.72 20.57 11.35
CA LEU A 25 1.30 20.71 12.75
C LEU A 25 2.30 21.53 13.54
N PHE A 26 3.60 21.28 13.35
CA PHE A 26 4.70 22.03 13.95
C PHE A 26 6.00 21.76 13.19
N GLY A 27 6.84 22.77 13.00
CA GLY A 27 8.21 22.61 12.48
C GLY A 27 8.34 21.86 11.16
N GLY A 28 7.32 21.88 10.28
CA GLY A 28 7.31 21.14 9.02
C GLY A 28 6.81 19.68 9.12
N VAL A 29 6.49 19.19 10.31
CA VAL A 29 5.94 17.83 10.51
C VAL A 29 4.45 17.84 10.20
N THR A 30 4.03 16.97 9.28
CA THR A 30 2.63 16.82 8.89
C THR A 30 1.96 15.63 9.59
N LYS A 31 0.62 15.63 9.67
CA LYS A 31 -0.15 14.50 10.26
C LYS A 31 0.25 13.13 9.69
N PRO A 32 0.42 12.94 8.37
CA PRO A 32 0.86 11.65 7.82
C PRO A 32 2.22 11.17 8.34
N MET A 33 3.19 12.09 8.54
CA MET A 33 4.50 11.71 9.10
C MET A 33 4.37 11.16 10.52
N LEU A 34 3.54 11.78 11.35
CA LEU A 34 3.27 11.29 12.71
C LEU A 34 2.58 9.93 12.69
N LEU A 35 1.62 9.72 11.78
CA LEU A 35 0.93 8.44 11.64
C LEU A 35 1.87 7.31 11.20
N VAL A 36 2.84 7.60 10.34
CA VAL A 36 3.89 6.64 9.95
C VAL A 36 4.74 6.23 11.17
N VAL A 37 5.17 7.18 11.98
CA VAL A 37 5.91 6.88 13.22
C VAL A 37 5.03 6.10 14.19
N LEU A 38 3.78 6.52 14.35
CA LEU A 38 2.80 5.83 15.20
C LEU A 38 2.59 4.37 14.75
N SER A 39 2.54 4.10 13.43
CA SER A 39 2.40 2.73 12.92
C SER A 39 3.56 1.85 13.34
N VAL A 40 4.79 2.35 13.28
CA VAL A 40 5.97 1.60 13.73
C VAL A 40 5.87 1.29 15.23
N VAL A 41 5.48 2.27 16.04
CA VAL A 41 5.30 2.09 17.50
C VAL A 41 4.19 1.06 17.80
N ILE A 42 3.05 1.14 17.11
CA ILE A 42 1.93 0.20 17.29
C ILE A 42 2.36 -1.21 16.92
N ILE A 43 2.98 -1.40 15.75
CA ILE A 43 3.42 -2.71 15.27
C ILE A 43 4.46 -3.29 16.23
N ALA A 44 5.50 -2.53 16.55
CA ALA A 44 6.56 -2.98 17.47
C ALA A 44 6.00 -3.33 18.85
N SER A 45 5.19 -2.45 19.42
CA SER A 45 4.57 -2.69 20.74
C SER A 45 3.69 -3.92 20.73
N TYR A 46 2.83 -4.07 19.72
CA TYR A 46 1.92 -5.22 19.62
C TYR A 46 2.69 -6.53 19.55
N PHE A 47 3.64 -6.67 18.63
CA PHE A 47 4.38 -7.91 18.47
C PHE A 47 5.30 -8.20 19.66
N LEU A 48 5.98 -7.19 20.23
CA LEU A 48 6.80 -7.38 21.43
C LEU A 48 5.98 -7.81 22.63
N LEU A 49 4.78 -7.25 22.83
CA LEU A 49 3.90 -7.64 23.93
C LEU A 49 3.26 -9.02 23.71
N ALA A 50 2.79 -9.30 22.49
CA ALA A 50 2.16 -10.58 22.14
C ALA A 50 3.14 -11.76 22.24
N THR A 51 4.43 -11.54 21.95
CA THR A 51 5.47 -12.58 21.98
C THR A 51 6.28 -12.64 23.27
N ARG A 52 6.00 -11.74 24.25
CA ARG A 52 6.77 -11.67 25.49
C ARG A 52 6.68 -12.93 26.34
N LYS A 53 5.55 -13.61 26.33
CA LYS A 53 5.29 -14.86 27.07
C LYS A 53 4.60 -15.86 26.14
N LEU A 54 5.38 -16.56 25.33
CA LEU A 54 4.85 -17.57 24.41
C LEU A 54 4.31 -18.76 25.21
N GLN A 55 3.08 -19.15 24.90
CA GLN A 55 2.42 -20.32 25.48
C GLN A 55 2.11 -21.35 24.39
N VAL A 56 2.15 -22.62 24.76
CA VAL A 56 1.81 -23.72 23.83
C VAL A 56 0.35 -23.63 23.35
N VAL A 57 -0.54 -23.20 24.25
CA VAL A 57 -1.93 -22.82 23.88
C VAL A 57 -1.99 -21.30 23.81
N PRO A 58 -2.00 -20.72 22.61
CA PRO A 58 -1.87 -19.28 22.45
C PRO A 58 -3.12 -18.54 22.96
N GLY A 59 -2.91 -17.47 23.70
CA GLY A 59 -3.97 -16.49 23.97
C GLY A 59 -4.34 -15.73 22.69
N LYS A 60 -5.48 -15.01 22.69
CA LYS A 60 -6.02 -14.30 21.50
C LYS A 60 -4.99 -13.38 20.83
N GLY A 61 -4.22 -12.61 21.60
CA GLY A 61 -3.20 -11.71 21.05
C GLY A 61 -2.03 -12.47 20.40
N GLN A 62 -1.55 -13.53 21.06
CA GLN A 62 -0.51 -14.39 20.51
C GLN A 62 -0.99 -15.11 19.25
N PHE A 63 -2.21 -15.63 19.24
CA PHE A 63 -2.80 -16.30 18.07
C PHE A 63 -2.86 -15.38 16.85
N VAL A 64 -3.31 -14.14 17.00
CA VAL A 64 -3.35 -13.16 15.91
C VAL A 64 -1.93 -12.82 15.42
N ALA A 65 -0.97 -12.62 16.33
CA ALA A 65 0.41 -12.34 15.96
C ALA A 65 1.06 -13.49 15.18
N GLU A 66 0.86 -14.72 15.65
CA GLU A 66 1.33 -15.95 14.97
C GLU A 66 0.66 -16.12 13.61
N SER A 67 -0.66 -15.89 13.52
CA SER A 67 -1.40 -16.00 12.25
C SER A 67 -0.90 -15.01 11.19
N ILE A 68 -0.63 -13.77 11.57
CA ILE A 68 -0.07 -12.75 10.67
C ILE A 68 1.35 -13.14 10.24
N TYR A 69 2.16 -13.63 11.16
CA TYR A 69 3.51 -14.08 10.86
C TYR A 69 3.51 -15.31 9.93
N ASP A 70 2.69 -16.31 10.22
CA ASP A 70 2.57 -17.52 9.40
C ASP A 70 2.03 -17.21 8.01
N PHE A 71 1.06 -16.32 7.90
CA PHE A 71 0.57 -15.84 6.61
C PHE A 71 1.69 -15.19 5.78
N SER A 72 2.44 -14.27 6.38
CA SER A 72 3.55 -13.59 5.69
C SER A 72 4.67 -14.56 5.31
N ARG A 73 4.96 -15.53 6.18
CA ARG A 73 6.02 -16.52 5.98
C ARG A 73 5.67 -17.57 4.94
N ASN A 74 4.48 -18.19 5.05
CA ASN A 74 4.12 -19.35 4.25
C ASN A 74 3.42 -18.96 2.96
N ASN A 75 2.41 -18.06 3.01
CA ASN A 75 1.59 -17.71 1.87
C ASN A 75 2.21 -16.57 1.02
N ILE A 76 3.19 -15.84 1.53
CA ILE A 76 3.85 -14.79 0.75
C ILE A 76 5.31 -15.17 0.48
N ALA A 77 6.15 -15.18 1.51
CA ALA A 77 7.60 -15.33 1.33
C ALA A 77 7.96 -16.70 0.73
N ARG A 78 7.41 -17.79 1.28
CA ARG A 78 7.74 -19.14 0.82
C ARG A 78 7.23 -19.44 -0.58
N GLU A 79 6.02 -18.98 -0.92
CA GLU A 79 5.43 -19.22 -2.24
C GLU A 79 6.15 -18.43 -3.34
N GLN A 80 6.52 -17.19 -3.07
CA GLN A 80 7.12 -16.31 -4.08
C GLN A 80 8.64 -16.49 -4.22
N ILE A 81 9.35 -16.72 -3.12
CA ILE A 81 10.82 -16.83 -3.12
C ILE A 81 11.26 -18.29 -3.31
N GLY A 82 10.40 -19.25 -2.96
CA GLY A 82 10.71 -20.66 -3.00
C GLY A 82 11.19 -21.20 -1.64
N SER A 83 10.98 -22.51 -1.45
CA SER A 83 11.19 -23.20 -0.17
C SER A 83 12.63 -23.22 0.35
N LYS A 84 13.62 -22.99 -0.52
CA LYS A 84 15.04 -23.06 -0.16
C LYS A 84 15.57 -21.73 0.39
N ASP A 85 15.21 -20.60 -0.25
CA ASP A 85 15.88 -19.32 -0.02
C ASP A 85 15.01 -18.28 0.71
N PHE A 86 13.75 -18.58 1.05
CA PHE A 86 12.80 -17.60 1.61
C PHE A 86 13.10 -17.12 3.03
N LYS A 87 13.73 -17.96 3.86
CA LYS A 87 13.89 -17.72 5.30
C LYS A 87 14.51 -16.36 5.67
N PRO A 88 15.60 -15.90 5.02
CA PRO A 88 16.21 -14.60 5.32
C PRO A 88 15.30 -13.41 5.01
N PHE A 89 14.33 -13.58 4.12
CA PHE A 89 13.46 -12.50 3.65
C PHE A 89 12.11 -12.43 4.37
N VAL A 90 11.79 -13.43 5.22
CA VAL A 90 10.56 -13.42 6.01
C VAL A 90 10.40 -12.15 6.85
N PRO A 91 11.45 -11.64 7.56
CA PRO A 91 11.30 -10.42 8.33
C PRO A 91 10.97 -9.19 7.46
N LEU A 92 11.55 -9.09 6.27
CA LEU A 92 11.27 -8.01 5.33
C LEU A 92 9.82 -8.06 4.82
N VAL A 93 9.39 -9.24 4.35
CA VAL A 93 8.03 -9.44 3.82
C VAL A 93 6.99 -9.18 4.92
N PHE A 94 7.24 -9.68 6.11
CA PHE A 94 6.39 -9.45 7.28
C PHE A 94 6.31 -7.97 7.65
N ALA A 95 7.45 -7.26 7.69
CA ALA A 95 7.50 -5.84 7.99
C ALA A 95 6.75 -5.02 6.92
N LEU A 96 6.95 -5.29 5.64
CA LEU A 96 6.24 -4.61 4.54
C LEU A 96 4.73 -4.83 4.63
N PHE A 97 4.30 -6.09 4.81
CA PHE A 97 2.89 -6.42 4.92
C PHE A 97 2.23 -5.70 6.10
N THR A 98 2.78 -5.85 7.30
CA THR A 98 2.19 -5.27 8.52
C THR A 98 2.24 -3.74 8.51
N PHE A 99 3.33 -3.16 8.01
CA PHE A 99 3.49 -1.71 7.93
C PHE A 99 2.47 -1.08 6.98
N ILE A 100 2.34 -1.61 5.76
CA ILE A 100 1.37 -1.08 4.79
C ILE A 100 -0.05 -1.32 5.28
N LEU A 101 -0.34 -2.50 5.85
CA LEU A 101 -1.66 -2.81 6.39
C LEU A 101 -2.11 -1.80 7.44
N VAL A 102 -1.28 -1.53 8.46
CA VAL A 102 -1.62 -0.58 9.52
C VAL A 102 -1.79 0.84 8.97
N ASN A 103 -0.89 1.27 8.09
CA ASN A 103 -0.95 2.59 7.49
C ASN A 103 -2.17 2.79 6.57
N ASN A 104 -2.61 1.74 5.87
CA ASN A 104 -3.83 1.78 5.07
C ASN A 104 -5.07 1.83 5.97
N LEU A 105 -5.14 0.97 6.99
CA LEU A 105 -6.29 0.90 7.91
C LEU A 105 -6.57 2.20 8.65
N TYR A 106 -5.60 3.11 8.77
CA TYR A 106 -5.87 4.45 9.31
C TYR A 106 -6.94 5.22 8.52
N GLY A 107 -7.15 4.89 7.24
CA GLY A 107 -8.19 5.51 6.42
C GLY A 107 -9.61 5.27 6.91
N ILE A 108 -9.88 4.11 7.51
CA ILE A 108 -11.21 3.72 8.00
C ILE A 108 -11.41 3.95 9.50
N ILE A 109 -10.34 4.26 10.25
CA ILE A 109 -10.45 4.55 11.69
C ILE A 109 -11.00 5.96 11.90
N PRO A 110 -12.16 6.15 12.56
CA PRO A 110 -12.86 7.44 12.62
C PRO A 110 -12.04 8.61 13.18
N LEU A 111 -11.11 8.37 14.10
CA LEU A 111 -10.25 9.41 14.68
C LEU A 111 -9.11 9.82 13.77
N LEU A 112 -8.61 8.91 12.94
CA LEU A 112 -7.44 9.12 12.10
C LEU A 112 -7.84 9.58 10.70
N GLN A 113 -8.77 8.87 10.08
CA GLN A 113 -9.42 9.18 8.79
C GLN A 113 -8.44 9.65 7.69
N PHE A 114 -7.22 9.09 7.69
CA PHE A 114 -6.21 9.44 6.71
C PHE A 114 -5.30 8.24 6.40
N PRO A 115 -5.47 7.57 5.24
CA PRO A 115 -4.56 6.53 4.82
C PRO A 115 -3.23 7.17 4.42
N THR A 116 -2.16 6.89 5.17
CA THR A 116 -0.85 7.54 4.93
C THR A 116 -0.30 7.22 3.55
N MET A 117 -0.62 6.03 3.01
CA MET A 117 -0.22 5.59 1.68
C MET A 117 -0.95 6.32 0.54
N ALA A 118 -1.97 7.13 0.83
CA ALA A 118 -2.58 8.06 -0.13
C ALA A 118 -1.68 9.27 -0.45
N ARG A 119 -0.53 9.43 0.19
CA ARG A 119 0.54 10.34 -0.24
C ARG A 119 1.60 9.57 -0.99
N PHE A 120 1.76 9.86 -2.26
CA PHE A 120 2.63 9.12 -3.19
C PHE A 120 4.07 8.91 -2.70
N GLY A 121 4.61 9.88 -1.96
CA GLY A 121 5.98 9.79 -1.42
C GLY A 121 6.24 8.59 -0.51
N PHE A 122 5.25 8.13 0.28
CA PHE A 122 5.44 6.99 1.18
C PHE A 122 5.53 5.65 0.44
N PRO A 123 4.57 5.27 -0.44
CA PRO A 123 4.72 4.05 -1.23
C PRO A 123 5.95 4.08 -2.13
N LEU A 124 6.29 5.25 -2.70
CA LEU A 124 7.49 5.40 -3.51
C LEU A 124 8.77 5.17 -2.71
N ALA A 125 8.85 5.73 -1.50
CA ALA A 125 9.98 5.51 -0.61
C ALA A 125 10.13 4.02 -0.23
N LEU A 126 9.02 3.34 0.10
CA LEU A 126 9.05 1.89 0.38
C LEU A 126 9.51 1.08 -0.83
N SER A 127 9.02 1.40 -2.02
CA SER A 127 9.43 0.73 -3.23
C SER A 127 10.91 0.97 -3.54
N VAL A 128 11.33 2.23 -3.67
CA VAL A 128 12.66 2.62 -4.17
C VAL A 128 13.76 2.45 -3.12
N LEU A 129 13.48 2.74 -1.83
CA LEU A 129 14.50 2.73 -0.78
C LEU A 129 14.56 1.42 0.01
N VAL A 130 13.50 0.60 -0.02
CA VAL A 130 13.45 -0.65 0.76
C VAL A 130 13.45 -1.88 -0.17
N VAL A 131 12.46 -2.00 -1.06
CA VAL A 131 12.29 -3.20 -1.88
C VAL A 131 13.38 -3.34 -2.93
N TYR A 132 13.63 -2.29 -3.70
CA TYR A 132 14.55 -2.35 -4.84
C TYR A 132 16.02 -2.47 -4.45
N PRO A 133 16.55 -1.82 -3.41
CA PRO A 133 17.91 -2.09 -2.95
C PRO A 133 18.12 -3.54 -2.54
N VAL A 134 17.13 -4.15 -1.88
CA VAL A 134 17.21 -5.58 -1.51
C VAL A 134 17.17 -6.47 -2.76
N TYR A 135 16.26 -6.19 -3.70
CA TYR A 135 16.17 -6.90 -4.98
C TYR A 135 17.51 -6.89 -5.73
N HIS A 136 18.10 -5.71 -5.93
CA HIS A 136 19.38 -5.59 -6.63
C HIS A 136 20.54 -6.22 -5.85
N TYR A 137 20.61 -6.00 -4.54
CA TYR A 137 21.63 -6.60 -3.69
C TYR A 137 21.64 -8.13 -3.77
N VAL A 138 20.46 -8.73 -3.71
CA VAL A 138 20.29 -10.19 -3.80
C VAL A 138 20.71 -10.70 -5.18
N GLY A 139 20.31 -10.01 -6.25
CA GLY A 139 20.70 -10.34 -7.61
C GLY A 139 22.21 -10.26 -7.82
N PHE A 140 22.86 -9.20 -7.35
CA PHE A 140 24.32 -9.07 -7.39
C PHE A 140 25.06 -10.14 -6.58
N LYS A 141 24.53 -10.48 -5.41
CA LYS A 141 25.14 -11.50 -4.55
C LYS A 141 25.04 -12.91 -5.16
N ARG A 142 23.92 -13.20 -5.85
CA ARG A 142 23.66 -14.53 -6.45
C ARG A 142 24.41 -14.74 -7.76
N HIS A 143 24.40 -13.76 -8.65
CA HIS A 143 24.88 -13.90 -10.04
C HIS A 143 26.20 -13.15 -10.31
N GLY A 144 26.70 -12.38 -9.35
CA GLY A 144 27.80 -11.44 -9.54
C GLY A 144 27.37 -10.24 -10.42
N PHE A 145 28.20 -9.20 -10.45
CA PHE A 145 27.83 -7.93 -11.13
C PHE A 145 27.55 -8.13 -12.63
N LYS A 146 28.48 -8.77 -13.34
CA LYS A 146 28.33 -9.01 -14.79
C LYS A 146 27.21 -10.01 -15.11
N GLY A 147 27.07 -11.06 -14.31
CA GLY A 147 26.03 -12.08 -14.47
C GLY A 147 24.63 -11.50 -14.26
N TYR A 148 24.47 -10.66 -13.25
CA TYR A 148 23.21 -9.99 -12.98
C TYR A 148 22.74 -9.11 -14.14
N PHE A 149 23.60 -8.20 -14.64
CA PHE A 149 23.24 -7.36 -15.77
C PHE A 149 23.00 -8.16 -17.06
N LYS A 150 23.76 -9.22 -17.28
CA LYS A 150 23.51 -10.11 -18.42
C LYS A 150 22.16 -10.80 -18.32
N LYS A 151 21.80 -11.32 -17.15
CA LYS A 151 20.52 -11.94 -16.88
C LYS A 151 19.35 -10.97 -17.05
N GLU A 152 19.47 -9.76 -16.47
CA GLU A 152 18.39 -8.80 -16.46
C GLU A 152 18.19 -8.09 -17.82
N LEU A 153 19.27 -7.84 -18.59
CA LEU A 153 19.20 -7.04 -19.82
C LEU A 153 19.36 -7.88 -21.11
N ALA A 154 19.87 -9.08 -21.00
CA ALA A 154 20.16 -9.93 -22.16
C ALA A 154 19.78 -11.39 -21.89
N PRO A 155 18.47 -11.69 -21.72
CA PRO A 155 18.03 -13.06 -21.50
C PRO A 155 18.39 -13.96 -22.70
N PRO A 156 18.62 -15.25 -22.46
CA PRO A 156 18.94 -16.22 -23.52
C PRO A 156 17.79 -16.30 -24.54
N GLY A 157 18.13 -16.32 -25.83
CA GLY A 157 17.16 -16.47 -26.92
C GLY A 157 16.83 -15.19 -27.70
N VAL A 158 17.36 -14.04 -27.33
CA VAL A 158 17.17 -12.79 -28.06
C VAL A 158 18.18 -12.68 -29.21
N PRO A 159 17.76 -12.48 -30.49
CA PRO A 159 18.67 -12.31 -31.61
C PRO A 159 19.59 -11.10 -31.44
N GLY A 160 20.88 -11.24 -31.76
CA GLY A 160 21.90 -10.21 -31.56
C GLY A 160 21.57 -8.81 -32.08
N PRO A 161 20.97 -8.65 -33.28
CA PRO A 161 20.61 -7.31 -33.81
C PRO A 161 19.53 -6.59 -32.99
N VAL A 162 18.65 -7.32 -32.30
CA VAL A 162 17.53 -6.78 -31.49
C VAL A 162 17.94 -6.54 -30.04
N LEU A 163 19.06 -7.14 -29.62
CA LEU A 163 19.52 -7.10 -28.23
C LEU A 163 19.65 -5.69 -27.63
N PRO A 164 20.21 -4.66 -28.34
CA PRO A 164 20.32 -3.33 -27.75
C PRO A 164 18.98 -2.67 -27.46
N LEU A 165 18.00 -2.85 -28.36
CA LEU A 165 16.65 -2.31 -28.17
C LEU A 165 15.94 -3.04 -27.02
N PHE A 166 16.10 -4.36 -26.98
CA PHE A 166 15.54 -5.18 -25.91
C PHE A 166 16.12 -4.82 -24.54
N ALA A 167 17.44 -4.68 -24.45
CA ALA A 167 18.13 -4.28 -23.23
C ALA A 167 17.68 -2.90 -22.73
N LEU A 168 17.39 -1.95 -23.62
CA LEU A 168 16.88 -0.63 -23.25
C LEU A 168 15.47 -0.74 -22.65
N ILE A 169 14.60 -1.56 -23.25
CA ILE A 169 13.22 -1.79 -22.75
C ILE A 169 13.27 -2.47 -21.40
N GLU A 170 14.04 -3.54 -21.25
CA GLU A 170 14.22 -4.27 -19.98
C GLU A 170 14.81 -3.38 -18.87
N PHE A 171 15.76 -2.52 -19.24
CA PHE A 171 16.30 -1.54 -18.30
C PHE A 171 15.22 -0.57 -17.83
N ALA A 172 14.47 0.02 -18.75
CA ALA A 172 13.38 0.93 -18.41
C ALA A 172 12.31 0.23 -17.55
N GLU A 173 11.93 -1.00 -17.91
CA GLU A 173 10.94 -1.77 -17.16
C GLU A 173 11.42 -2.09 -15.75
N LYS A 174 12.57 -2.75 -15.60
CA LYS A 174 13.03 -3.28 -14.32
C LYS A 174 13.55 -2.21 -13.38
N PHE A 175 14.21 -1.18 -13.89
CA PHE A 175 14.84 -0.16 -13.03
C PHE A 175 13.97 1.08 -12.81
N LEU A 176 12.98 1.35 -13.68
CA LEU A 176 12.16 2.55 -13.59
C LEU A 176 10.67 2.22 -13.42
N LEU A 177 10.09 1.41 -14.33
CA LEU A 177 8.65 1.18 -14.35
C LEU A 177 8.17 0.29 -13.20
N ASN A 178 8.86 -0.80 -12.91
CA ASN A 178 8.43 -1.72 -11.85
C ASN A 178 8.39 -1.06 -10.46
N PRO A 179 9.43 -0.32 -9.98
CA PRO A 179 9.34 0.38 -8.70
C PRO A 179 8.25 1.43 -8.68
N LEU A 180 8.07 2.15 -9.79
CA LEU A 180 7.05 3.17 -9.93
C LEU A 180 5.64 2.55 -9.92
N THR A 181 5.43 1.47 -10.67
CA THR A 181 4.15 0.75 -10.73
C THR A 181 3.77 0.15 -9.38
N LEU A 182 4.74 -0.40 -8.65
CA LEU A 182 4.53 -0.92 -7.30
C LEU A 182 4.05 0.17 -6.35
N ALA A 183 4.64 1.37 -6.42
CA ALA A 183 4.26 2.53 -5.61
C ALA A 183 2.90 3.09 -6.02
N ILE A 184 2.67 3.31 -7.33
CA ILE A 184 1.42 3.88 -7.86
C ILE A 184 0.23 3.01 -7.52
N ARG A 185 0.36 1.69 -7.55
CA ARG A 185 -0.73 0.75 -7.25
C ARG A 185 -1.31 0.98 -5.87
N VAL A 186 -0.46 1.08 -4.84
CA VAL A 186 -0.92 1.33 -3.45
C VAL A 186 -1.44 2.75 -3.32
N PHE A 187 -0.70 3.73 -3.84
CA PHE A 187 -1.13 5.13 -3.81
C PHE A 187 -2.50 5.33 -4.44
N ALA A 188 -2.70 4.86 -5.68
CA ALA A 188 -3.93 5.08 -6.43
C ALA A 188 -5.15 4.43 -5.74
N ALA A 189 -4.98 3.21 -5.21
CA ALA A 189 -6.04 2.53 -4.49
C ALA A 189 -6.46 3.28 -3.22
N MET A 190 -5.49 3.74 -2.42
CA MET A 190 -5.75 4.47 -1.17
C MET A 190 -6.29 5.88 -1.44
N PHE A 191 -5.77 6.57 -2.45
CA PHE A 191 -6.21 7.90 -2.83
C PHE A 191 -7.64 7.88 -3.38
N ALA A 192 -7.91 7.01 -4.36
CA ALA A 192 -9.24 6.92 -4.98
C ALA A 192 -10.30 6.42 -4.01
N GLY A 193 -10.02 5.39 -3.22
CA GLY A 193 -10.95 4.84 -2.22
C GLY A 193 -11.37 5.90 -1.20
N HIS A 194 -10.40 6.58 -0.60
CA HIS A 194 -10.68 7.62 0.39
C HIS A 194 -11.37 8.86 -0.21
N LEU A 195 -11.04 9.23 -1.46
CA LEU A 195 -11.71 10.32 -2.16
C LEU A 195 -13.19 10.02 -2.40
N ILE A 196 -13.50 8.82 -2.87
CA ILE A 196 -14.89 8.38 -3.07
C ILE A 196 -15.66 8.38 -1.75
N LEU A 197 -15.08 7.85 -0.69
CA LEU A 197 -15.69 7.86 0.64
C LEU A 197 -15.97 9.29 1.12
N ALA A 198 -15.00 10.21 0.94
CA ALA A 198 -15.14 11.60 1.31
C ALA A 198 -16.26 12.30 0.52
N VAL A 199 -16.40 12.03 -0.80
CA VAL A 199 -17.47 12.60 -1.63
C VAL A 199 -18.85 12.18 -1.13
N PHE A 200 -19.04 10.89 -0.84
CA PHE A 200 -20.34 10.40 -0.36
C PHE A 200 -20.67 10.88 1.06
N THR A 201 -19.70 10.93 1.96
CA THR A 201 -19.93 11.39 3.34
C THR A 201 -20.18 12.88 3.42
N LEU A 202 -19.34 13.69 2.78
CA LEU A 202 -19.49 15.16 2.77
C LEU A 202 -20.70 15.58 1.94
N GLY A 203 -20.92 14.95 0.78
CA GLY A 203 -22.10 15.20 -0.05
C GLY A 203 -23.40 14.84 0.67
N GLY A 204 -23.43 13.68 1.34
CA GLY A 204 -24.57 13.27 2.16
C GLY A 204 -24.88 14.24 3.30
N THR A 205 -23.82 14.72 4.00
CA THR A 205 -23.94 15.71 5.06
C THR A 205 -24.44 17.03 4.51
N PHE A 206 -23.88 17.53 3.42
CA PHE A 206 -24.30 18.76 2.75
C PHE A 206 -25.78 18.72 2.36
N LEU A 207 -26.23 17.62 1.76
CA LEU A 207 -27.66 17.44 1.39
C LEU A 207 -28.58 17.41 2.61
N LEU A 208 -28.09 17.00 3.76
CA LEU A 208 -28.88 16.93 4.98
C LEU A 208 -28.96 18.29 5.68
N THR A 209 -27.85 19.04 5.77
CA THR A 209 -27.71 20.24 6.60
C THR A 209 -27.92 21.55 5.86
N GLU A 210 -27.41 21.66 4.62
CA GLU A 210 -27.34 22.93 3.91
C GLU A 210 -28.45 23.10 2.88
N THR A 211 -29.23 22.02 2.57
CA THR A 211 -30.33 22.17 1.61
C THR A 211 -31.67 22.37 2.33
N SER A 212 -32.37 23.48 1.98
CA SER A 212 -33.73 23.76 2.44
C SER A 212 -34.80 22.90 1.76
N GLY A 213 -34.43 22.19 0.70
CA GLY A 213 -35.36 21.36 -0.11
C GLY A 213 -35.66 20.02 0.56
N TRP A 214 -36.92 19.84 0.97
CA TRP A 214 -37.40 18.58 1.60
C TRP A 214 -37.20 17.35 0.69
N ALA A 215 -37.28 17.53 -0.61
CA ALA A 215 -37.10 16.48 -1.62
C ALA A 215 -35.66 15.91 -1.69
N LEU A 216 -34.62 16.62 -1.19
CA LEU A 216 -33.24 16.19 -1.25
C LEU A 216 -32.80 15.40 -0.03
N LYS A 217 -33.54 15.43 1.05
CA LYS A 217 -33.24 14.64 2.28
C LYS A 217 -33.19 13.12 2.04
N PRO A 218 -34.09 12.50 1.27
CA PRO A 218 -33.97 11.08 0.92
C PRO A 218 -32.67 10.74 0.15
N VAL A 219 -32.19 11.66 -0.69
CA VAL A 219 -30.92 11.48 -1.44
C VAL A 219 -29.73 11.46 -0.48
N SER A 220 -29.77 12.26 0.59
CA SER A 220 -28.75 12.19 1.65
C SER A 220 -28.69 10.81 2.30
N LEU A 221 -29.84 10.18 2.58
CA LEU A 221 -29.88 8.84 3.14
C LEU A 221 -29.22 7.80 2.20
N VAL A 222 -29.52 7.91 0.89
CA VAL A 222 -28.88 7.05 -0.11
C VAL A 222 -27.36 7.27 -0.13
N ALA A 223 -26.90 8.51 -0.09
CA ALA A 223 -25.47 8.82 -0.05
C ALA A 223 -24.76 8.19 1.17
N TRP A 224 -25.40 8.21 2.34
CA TRP A 224 -24.87 7.58 3.55
C TRP A 224 -24.84 6.05 3.47
N ILE A 225 -25.86 5.43 2.88
CA ILE A 225 -25.88 3.98 2.64
C ILE A 225 -24.72 3.59 1.71
N PHE A 226 -24.50 4.36 0.64
CA PHE A 226 -23.33 4.17 -0.23
C PHE A 226 -22.00 4.38 0.49
N ALA A 227 -21.89 5.39 1.35
CA ALA A 227 -20.69 5.62 2.15
C ALA A 227 -20.35 4.43 3.05
N ILE A 228 -21.37 3.83 3.69
CA ILE A 228 -21.19 2.63 4.51
C ILE A 228 -20.71 1.45 3.65
N ALA A 229 -21.37 1.20 2.52
CA ALA A 229 -20.98 0.13 1.60
C ALA A 229 -19.55 0.33 1.07
N MET A 230 -19.19 1.57 0.72
CA MET A 230 -17.83 1.94 0.28
C MET A 230 -16.78 1.77 1.38
N THR A 231 -17.14 1.98 2.66
CA THR A 231 -16.21 1.75 3.78
C THR A 231 -15.81 0.26 3.88
N PHE A 232 -16.75 -0.66 3.71
CA PHE A 232 -16.44 -2.10 3.67
C PHE A 232 -15.56 -2.46 2.46
N LEU A 233 -15.89 -1.92 1.29
CA LEU A 233 -15.08 -2.13 0.09
C LEU A 233 -13.66 -1.57 0.27
N GLU A 234 -13.54 -0.37 0.82
CA GLU A 234 -12.25 0.26 1.09
C GLU A 234 -11.43 -0.56 2.09
N ALA A 235 -12.04 -1.07 3.18
CA ALA A 235 -11.38 -1.95 4.13
C ALA A 235 -10.80 -3.20 3.43
N PHE A 236 -11.57 -3.82 2.54
CA PHE A 236 -11.11 -4.97 1.77
C PHE A 236 -9.93 -4.60 0.85
N ILE A 237 -10.03 -3.48 0.12
CA ILE A 237 -8.97 -3.00 -0.76
C ILE A 237 -7.70 -2.67 0.04
N GLN A 238 -7.82 -2.09 1.22
CA GLN A 238 -6.69 -1.76 2.11
C GLN A 238 -5.89 -3.01 2.52
N VAL A 239 -6.57 -4.08 2.90
CA VAL A 239 -5.93 -5.36 3.22
C VAL A 239 -5.32 -5.98 1.96
N LEU A 240 -6.06 -6.00 0.86
CA LEU A 240 -5.61 -6.56 -0.42
C LEU A 240 -4.35 -5.86 -0.94
N GLN A 241 -4.27 -4.54 -0.84
CA GLN A 241 -3.10 -3.78 -1.31
C GLN A 241 -1.85 -4.04 -0.46
N ALA A 242 -2.01 -4.21 0.86
CA ALA A 242 -0.90 -4.61 1.72
C ALA A 242 -0.37 -6.00 1.33
N TYR A 243 -1.28 -6.93 1.05
CA TYR A 243 -0.92 -8.27 0.57
C TYR A 243 -0.22 -8.23 -0.79
N ILE A 244 -0.79 -7.53 -1.79
CA ILE A 244 -0.23 -7.46 -3.14
C ILE A 244 1.15 -6.80 -3.14
N PHE A 245 1.35 -5.74 -2.37
CA PHE A 245 2.66 -5.09 -2.28
C PHE A 245 3.73 -6.04 -1.73
N ALA A 246 3.42 -6.74 -0.65
CA ALA A 246 4.33 -7.70 -0.05
C ALA A 246 4.59 -8.91 -0.97
N LEU A 247 3.54 -9.38 -1.66
CA LEU A 247 3.61 -10.47 -2.63
C LEU A 247 4.54 -10.14 -3.80
N LEU A 248 4.35 -8.97 -4.42
CA LEU A 248 5.18 -8.54 -5.55
C LEU A 248 6.62 -8.26 -5.11
N SER A 249 6.82 -7.68 -3.93
CA SER A 249 8.16 -7.47 -3.36
C SER A 249 8.89 -8.80 -3.17
N ALA A 250 8.20 -9.82 -2.64
CA ALA A 250 8.73 -11.17 -2.52
C ALA A 250 8.98 -11.82 -3.89
N GLY A 251 8.07 -11.60 -4.86
CA GLY A 251 8.20 -12.09 -6.23
C GLY A 251 9.43 -11.53 -6.94
N TYR A 252 9.71 -10.24 -6.81
CA TYR A 252 10.94 -9.64 -7.35
C TYR A 252 12.19 -10.26 -6.73
N ILE A 253 12.22 -10.45 -5.41
CA ILE A 253 13.34 -11.11 -4.73
C ILE A 253 13.49 -12.57 -5.24
N GLY A 254 12.38 -13.28 -5.40
CA GLY A 254 12.38 -14.64 -5.95
C GLY A 254 12.93 -14.70 -7.38
N ALA A 255 12.52 -13.76 -8.25
CA ALA A 255 13.03 -13.63 -9.61
C ALA A 255 14.54 -13.33 -9.64
N ALA A 256 15.04 -12.48 -8.71
CA ALA A 256 16.47 -12.21 -8.60
C ALA A 256 17.28 -13.44 -8.17
N LEU A 257 16.70 -14.30 -7.34
CA LEU A 257 17.35 -15.54 -6.86
C LEU A 257 17.29 -16.70 -7.86
N ALA A 258 16.32 -16.70 -8.77
CA ALA A 258 16.16 -17.78 -9.74
C ALA A 258 17.42 -17.95 -10.58
N SER A 259 17.96 -19.18 -10.62
CA SER A 259 19.00 -19.56 -11.56
C SER A 259 18.37 -19.84 -12.92
N GLU A 260 19.01 -19.37 -13.99
CA GLU A 260 18.69 -19.80 -15.36
C GLU A 260 18.84 -21.33 -15.43
N HIS A 261 17.76 -22.03 -15.78
CA HIS A 261 17.81 -23.41 -16.26
C HIS A 261 17.82 -23.43 -17.76
#